data_0b98a056a59ead5b82382868bdf7f080
#
_entry.id   0b98a056a59ead5b82382868bdf7f080
#
_cell.length_a   1.000
_cell.length_b   1.000
_cell.length_c   1.000
_cell.angle_alpha   90.00
_cell.angle_beta   90.00
_cell.angle_gamma   90.00
#
_symmetry.space_group_name_H-M   'P 1'
#
loop_
_entity.id
_entity.type
_entity.pdbx_description
1 polymer ?
#
loop_
_entity_poly.entity_id
_entity_poly.type
_entity_poly.pdbx_seq_one_letter_code
_entity_poly.pdbx_strand_id
1 'polypeptide(L)'
;MKQFRLILILWLCMAMNAKANETTANLLQQGDSCLSRYDVFHATQYYQKYLETNPSHLGARRKLASCYRKVGNYTACISCLDKIPSDSINHEDMRMYYYAYLNQNNNDKVSLWGERIAFIFPYDSEIIASLAVHYNGVSKPDRAEKVAKNYISQYDSTNLYVNKEYAYSLFMQFKYDEAIPLYEKLIAQ
;
A
#
# COMPACT_ATOMS: atom_id res chain seq x y z
N MET A 1 -43.79 -37.29 12.69
CA MET A 1 -42.52 -37.30 13.43
C MET A 1 -41.31 -36.95 12.60
N LYS A 2 -41.12 -37.48 11.36
CA LYS A 2 -39.98 -37.14 10.52
C LYS A 2 -39.90 -35.67 10.10
N GLN A 3 -41.00 -35.05 9.73
CA GLN A 3 -41.05 -33.63 9.33
C GLN A 3 -40.68 -32.69 10.48
N PHE A 4 -41.12 -32.99 11.70
CA PHE A 4 -40.82 -32.18 12.88
C PHE A 4 -39.31 -32.21 13.23
N ARG A 5 -38.66 -33.36 13.05
CA ARG A 5 -37.20 -33.48 13.22
C ARG A 5 -36.42 -32.68 12.16
N LEU A 6 -36.89 -32.63 10.92
CA LEU A 6 -36.26 -31.87 9.84
C LEU A 6 -36.33 -30.36 10.09
N ILE A 7 -37.48 -29.87 10.54
CA ILE A 7 -37.69 -28.47 10.88
C ILE A 7 -36.82 -28.06 12.06
N LEU A 8 -36.70 -28.92 13.08
CA LEU A 8 -35.86 -28.65 14.26
C LEU A 8 -34.37 -28.58 13.89
N ILE A 9 -33.91 -29.47 13.00
CA ILE A 9 -32.52 -29.45 12.51
C ILE A 9 -32.23 -28.17 11.70
N LEU A 10 -33.16 -27.77 10.82
CA LEU A 10 -33.04 -26.52 10.05
C LEU A 10 -33.01 -25.29 10.99
N TRP A 11 -33.81 -25.29 12.01
CA TRP A 11 -33.87 -24.19 12.99
C TRP A 11 -32.58 -24.13 13.83
N LEU A 12 -32.03 -25.28 14.26
CA LEU A 12 -30.75 -25.36 14.94
C LEU A 12 -29.59 -24.87 14.04
N CYS A 13 -29.58 -25.27 12.77
CA CYS A 13 -28.57 -24.81 11.80
C CYS A 13 -28.64 -23.31 11.56
N MET A 14 -29.84 -22.73 11.46
CA MET A 14 -30.02 -21.28 11.34
C MET A 14 -29.56 -20.53 12.60
N ALA A 15 -29.88 -21.04 13.79
CA ALA A 15 -29.44 -20.44 15.05
C ALA A 15 -27.92 -20.52 15.24
N MET A 16 -27.28 -21.62 14.84
CA MET A 16 -25.82 -21.78 14.87
C MET A 16 -25.14 -20.83 13.88
N ASN A 17 -25.68 -20.67 12.66
CA ASN A 17 -25.18 -19.73 11.67
C ASN A 17 -25.33 -18.27 12.12
N ALA A 18 -26.46 -17.91 12.74
CA ALA A 18 -26.67 -16.56 13.29
C ALA A 18 -25.64 -16.24 14.39
N LYS A 19 -25.41 -17.17 15.31
CA LYS A 19 -24.42 -16.99 16.40
C LYS A 19 -22.98 -16.95 15.87
N ALA A 20 -22.65 -17.72 14.83
CA ALA A 20 -21.33 -17.70 14.18
C ALA A 20 -21.11 -16.35 13.47
N ASN A 21 -22.12 -15.80 12.80
CA ASN A 21 -22.06 -14.49 12.14
C ASN A 21 -21.89 -13.34 13.15
N GLU A 22 -22.58 -13.38 14.28
CA GLU A 22 -22.43 -12.38 15.35
C GLU A 22 -21.02 -12.41 15.96
N THR A 23 -20.48 -13.60 16.18
CA THR A 23 -19.10 -13.78 16.69
C THR A 23 -18.07 -13.26 15.70
N THR A 24 -18.25 -13.49 14.40
CA THR A 24 -17.36 -13.02 13.34
C THR A 24 -17.41 -11.50 13.12
N ALA A 25 -18.60 -10.90 13.14
CA ALA A 25 -18.75 -9.44 13.08
C ALA A 25 -18.04 -8.76 14.28
N ASN A 26 -18.12 -9.37 15.45
CA ASN A 26 -17.42 -8.91 16.66
C ASN A 26 -15.89 -8.94 16.49
N LEU A 27 -15.31 -9.98 15.85
CA LEU A 27 -13.86 -10.05 15.60
C LEU A 27 -13.36 -8.89 14.72
N LEU A 28 -14.09 -8.55 13.65
CA LEU A 28 -13.73 -7.44 12.79
C LEU A 28 -13.76 -6.11 13.55
N GLN A 29 -14.80 -5.88 14.34
CA GLN A 29 -14.96 -4.69 15.17
C GLN A 29 -13.89 -4.59 16.26
N GLN A 30 -13.52 -5.70 16.89
CA GLN A 30 -12.42 -5.76 17.87
C GLN A 30 -11.09 -5.39 17.21
N GLY A 31 -10.81 -5.92 16.02
CA GLY A 31 -9.64 -5.55 15.23
C GLY A 31 -9.60 -4.05 14.93
N ASP A 32 -10.72 -3.47 14.50
CA ASP A 32 -10.85 -2.03 14.23
C ASP A 32 -10.64 -1.19 15.50
N SER A 33 -11.22 -1.61 16.62
CA SER A 33 -11.03 -0.95 17.92
C SER A 33 -9.59 -1.01 18.43
N CYS A 34 -8.90 -2.13 18.24
CA CYS A 34 -7.47 -2.24 18.56
C CYS A 34 -6.63 -1.32 17.67
N LEU A 35 -6.90 -1.31 16.38
CA LEU A 35 -6.16 -0.49 15.42
C LEU A 35 -6.33 1.01 15.68
N SER A 36 -7.53 1.45 16.07
CA SER A 36 -7.80 2.85 16.43
C SER A 36 -7.04 3.32 17.68
N ARG A 37 -6.66 2.39 18.56
CA ARG A 37 -5.83 2.63 19.75
C ARG A 37 -4.34 2.33 19.52
N TYR A 38 -3.94 2.16 18.26
CA TYR A 38 -2.57 1.79 17.86
C TYR A 38 -2.08 0.42 18.39
N ASP A 39 -2.99 -0.44 18.86
CA ASP A 39 -2.69 -1.80 19.27
C ASP A 39 -2.66 -2.73 18.05
N VAL A 40 -1.59 -2.58 17.27
CA VAL A 40 -1.40 -3.30 16.00
C VAL A 40 -1.27 -4.80 16.22
N PHE A 41 -0.71 -5.21 17.37
CA PHE A 41 -0.51 -6.62 17.68
C PHE A 41 -1.85 -7.36 17.82
N HIS A 42 -2.73 -6.90 18.69
CA HIS A 42 -4.05 -7.53 18.86
C HIS A 42 -4.94 -7.34 17.62
N ALA A 43 -4.86 -6.18 16.95
CA ALA A 43 -5.57 -5.98 15.68
C ALA A 43 -5.20 -7.07 14.65
N THR A 44 -3.91 -7.40 14.53
CA THR A 44 -3.41 -8.46 13.64
C THR A 44 -4.08 -9.80 13.96
N GLN A 45 -4.12 -10.19 15.25
CA GLN A 45 -4.73 -11.44 15.69
C GLN A 45 -6.23 -11.51 15.36
N TYR A 46 -6.97 -10.43 15.61
CA TYR A 46 -8.40 -10.36 15.31
C TYR A 46 -8.68 -10.46 13.81
N TYR A 47 -7.92 -9.74 12.95
CA TYR A 47 -8.10 -9.84 11.50
C TYR A 47 -7.69 -11.21 10.95
N GLN A 48 -6.64 -11.84 11.47
CA GLN A 48 -6.28 -13.20 11.11
C GLN A 48 -7.43 -14.17 11.40
N LYS A 49 -7.92 -14.16 12.64
CA LYS A 49 -9.02 -15.02 13.08
C LYS A 49 -10.32 -14.76 12.29
N TYR A 50 -10.61 -13.51 11.96
CA TYR A 50 -11.75 -13.16 11.11
C TYR A 50 -11.60 -13.77 9.71
N LEU A 51 -10.40 -13.72 9.12
CA LEU A 51 -10.13 -14.22 7.77
C LEU A 51 -10.07 -15.75 7.67
N GLU A 52 -9.98 -16.48 8.78
CA GLU A 52 -10.12 -17.95 8.80
C GLU A 52 -11.52 -18.37 8.36
N THR A 53 -12.54 -17.62 8.76
CA THR A 53 -13.94 -17.88 8.40
C THR A 53 -14.43 -17.07 7.22
N ASN A 54 -13.75 -15.97 6.88
CA ASN A 54 -14.12 -15.03 5.80
C ASN A 54 -12.93 -14.76 4.86
N PRO A 55 -12.37 -15.78 4.19
CA PRO A 55 -11.10 -15.66 3.45
C PRO A 55 -11.17 -14.72 2.24
N SER A 56 -12.35 -14.45 1.71
CA SER A 56 -12.56 -13.54 0.57
C SER A 56 -12.82 -12.08 0.97
N HIS A 57 -12.84 -11.73 2.27
CA HIS A 57 -13.16 -10.39 2.71
C HIS A 57 -11.99 -9.42 2.49
N LEU A 58 -12.01 -8.68 1.39
CA LEU A 58 -10.90 -7.82 0.94
C LEU A 58 -10.58 -6.70 1.95
N GLY A 59 -11.59 -6.09 2.58
CA GLY A 59 -11.38 -5.04 3.57
C GLY A 59 -10.56 -5.49 4.78
N ALA A 60 -10.89 -6.66 5.34
CA ALA A 60 -10.12 -7.24 6.45
C ALA A 60 -8.70 -7.63 6.03
N ARG A 61 -8.55 -8.14 4.80
CA ARG A 61 -7.25 -8.51 4.24
C ARG A 61 -6.34 -7.30 4.08
N ARG A 62 -6.86 -6.15 3.59
CA ARG A 62 -6.13 -4.89 3.49
C ARG A 62 -5.70 -4.37 4.86
N LYS A 63 -6.60 -4.43 5.84
CA LYS A 63 -6.29 -4.04 7.23
C LYS A 63 -5.19 -4.93 7.83
N LEU A 64 -5.24 -6.25 7.59
CA LEU A 64 -4.20 -7.17 8.02
C LEU A 64 -2.85 -6.87 7.34
N ALA A 65 -2.84 -6.63 6.04
CA ALA A 65 -1.63 -6.22 5.31
C ALA A 65 -1.04 -4.92 5.86
N SER A 66 -1.90 -3.92 6.16
CA SER A 66 -1.49 -2.67 6.79
C SER A 66 -0.90 -2.88 8.19
N CYS A 67 -1.48 -3.78 9.00
CA CYS A 67 -0.93 -4.14 10.31
C CYS A 67 0.48 -4.75 10.17
N TYR A 68 0.67 -5.70 9.25
CA TYR A 68 1.98 -6.29 9.00
C TYR A 68 3.00 -5.26 8.54
N ARG A 69 2.62 -4.33 7.65
CA ARG A 69 3.49 -3.23 7.22
C ARG A 69 3.92 -2.35 8.40
N LYS A 70 2.98 -2.00 9.29
CA LYS A 70 3.23 -1.16 10.48
C LYS A 70 4.23 -1.78 11.46
N VAL A 71 4.27 -3.11 11.56
CA VAL A 71 5.23 -3.84 12.42
C VAL A 71 6.49 -4.28 11.67
N GLY A 72 6.69 -3.85 10.43
CA GLY A 72 7.88 -4.17 9.64
C GLY A 72 7.90 -5.60 9.07
N ASN A 73 6.79 -6.35 9.17
CA ASN A 73 6.69 -7.68 8.57
C ASN A 73 6.25 -7.59 7.10
N TYR A 74 7.16 -7.09 6.26
CA TYR A 74 6.88 -6.83 4.85
C TYR A 74 6.56 -8.09 4.05
N THR A 75 7.16 -9.24 4.41
CA THR A 75 6.87 -10.52 3.76
C THR A 75 5.42 -10.95 4.00
N ALA A 76 4.92 -10.86 5.23
CA ALA A 76 3.54 -11.16 5.55
C ALA A 76 2.57 -10.13 4.92
N CYS A 77 2.96 -8.85 4.84
CA CYS A 77 2.20 -7.82 4.15
C CYS A 77 1.99 -8.19 2.68
N ILE A 78 3.06 -8.49 1.94
CA ILE A 78 3.01 -8.90 0.53
C ILE A 78 2.16 -10.17 0.37
N SER A 79 2.37 -11.19 1.22
CA SER A 79 1.57 -12.42 1.19
C SER A 79 0.07 -12.19 1.41
N CYS A 80 -0.31 -11.17 2.17
CA CYS A 80 -1.71 -10.76 2.29
C CYS A 80 -2.23 -10.09 1.02
N LEU A 81 -1.43 -9.20 0.41
CA LEU A 81 -1.79 -8.49 -0.81
C LEU A 81 -1.90 -9.45 -2.01
N ASP A 82 -1.02 -10.45 -2.11
CA ASP A 82 -1.03 -11.46 -3.18
C ASP A 82 -2.32 -12.30 -3.22
N LYS A 83 -3.10 -12.29 -2.14
CA LYS A 83 -4.41 -12.94 -2.07
C LYS A 83 -5.56 -12.02 -2.51
N ILE A 84 -5.29 -10.78 -2.89
CA ILE A 84 -6.28 -9.85 -3.46
C ILE A 84 -6.33 -10.11 -4.96
N PRO A 85 -7.51 -10.34 -5.55
CA PRO A 85 -7.65 -10.48 -7.00
C PRO A 85 -7.07 -9.27 -7.74
N SER A 86 -6.41 -9.51 -8.87
CA SER A 86 -5.68 -8.47 -9.61
C SER A 86 -6.56 -7.32 -10.11
N ASP A 87 -7.82 -7.59 -10.39
CA ASP A 87 -8.85 -6.61 -10.78
C ASP A 87 -9.37 -5.77 -9.61
N SER A 88 -9.12 -6.24 -8.40
CA SER A 88 -9.54 -5.58 -7.15
C SER A 88 -8.41 -4.80 -6.46
N ILE A 89 -7.19 -4.83 -7.03
CA ILE A 89 -6.04 -4.06 -6.52
C ILE A 89 -6.30 -2.57 -6.71
N ASN A 90 -6.30 -1.82 -5.61
CA ASN A 90 -6.50 -0.38 -5.61
C ASN A 90 -5.18 0.40 -5.42
N HIS A 91 -5.27 1.73 -5.42
CA HIS A 91 -4.11 2.62 -5.24
C HIS A 91 -3.35 2.34 -3.93
N GLU A 92 -4.06 2.22 -2.82
CA GLU A 92 -3.42 1.97 -1.51
C GLU A 92 -2.75 0.59 -1.45
N ASP A 93 -3.33 -0.44 -2.08
CA ASP A 93 -2.70 -1.75 -2.21
C ASP A 93 -1.37 -1.66 -2.98
N MET A 94 -1.34 -0.88 -4.08
CA MET A 94 -0.10 -0.65 -4.86
C MET A 94 0.96 0.09 -4.04
N ARG A 95 0.56 1.11 -3.27
CA ARG A 95 1.46 1.81 -2.34
C ARG A 95 2.01 0.87 -1.27
N MET A 96 1.19 -0.03 -0.73
CA MET A 96 1.64 -1.04 0.24
C MET A 96 2.67 -1.99 -0.38
N TYR A 97 2.47 -2.47 -1.61
CA TYR A 97 3.47 -3.25 -2.33
C TYR A 97 4.77 -2.47 -2.52
N TYR A 98 4.67 -1.23 -3.03
CA TYR A 98 5.84 -0.37 -3.27
C TYR A 98 6.70 -0.22 -2.01
N TYR A 99 6.09 0.21 -0.90
CA TYR A 99 6.83 0.41 0.35
C TYR A 99 7.31 -0.89 1.00
N ALA A 100 6.57 -1.98 0.86
CA ALA A 100 7.02 -3.28 1.36
C ALA A 100 8.28 -3.75 0.62
N TYR A 101 8.31 -3.64 -0.71
CA TYR A 101 9.49 -3.99 -1.50
C TYR A 101 10.64 -3.01 -1.32
N LEU A 102 10.35 -1.70 -1.13
CA LEU A 102 11.38 -0.70 -0.84
C LEU A 102 12.13 -1.04 0.45
N ASN A 103 11.40 -1.41 1.50
CA ASN A 103 12.00 -1.81 2.78
C ASN A 103 12.70 -3.19 2.73
N GLN A 104 12.40 -4.02 1.74
CA GLN A 104 13.12 -5.27 1.47
C GLN A 104 14.32 -5.08 0.54
N ASN A 105 14.62 -3.85 0.09
CA ASN A 105 15.65 -3.53 -0.90
C ASN A 105 15.50 -4.32 -2.22
N ASN A 106 14.26 -4.65 -2.61
CA ASN A 106 13.96 -5.35 -3.86
C ASN A 106 13.78 -4.33 -4.99
N ASN A 107 14.91 -3.90 -5.57
CA ASN A 107 14.97 -2.82 -6.56
C ASN A 107 14.08 -3.06 -7.79
N ASP A 108 13.98 -4.30 -8.26
CA ASP A 108 13.17 -4.63 -9.44
C ASP A 108 11.67 -4.45 -9.15
N LYS A 109 11.22 -4.90 -7.97
CA LYS A 109 9.81 -4.77 -7.56
C LYS A 109 9.47 -3.33 -7.17
N VAL A 110 10.40 -2.58 -6.60
CA VAL A 110 10.24 -1.13 -6.34
C VAL A 110 10.01 -0.40 -7.67
N SER A 111 10.87 -0.63 -8.66
CA SER A 111 10.72 -0.03 -9.99
C SER A 111 9.37 -0.41 -10.62
N LEU A 112 9.02 -1.71 -10.59
CA LEU A 112 7.77 -2.22 -11.16
C LEU A 112 6.52 -1.54 -10.56
N TRP A 113 6.42 -1.52 -9.24
CA TRP A 113 5.24 -0.95 -8.57
C TRP A 113 5.23 0.57 -8.60
N GLY A 114 6.39 1.21 -8.49
CA GLY A 114 6.51 2.67 -8.61
C GLY A 114 6.12 3.16 -10.00
N GLU A 115 6.59 2.53 -11.06
CA GLU A 115 6.21 2.87 -12.45
C GLU A 115 4.72 2.63 -12.71
N ARG A 116 4.18 1.54 -12.17
CA ARG A 116 2.74 1.26 -12.28
C ARG A 116 1.89 2.33 -11.61
N ILE A 117 2.30 2.78 -10.40
CA ILE A 117 1.62 3.88 -9.70
C ILE A 117 1.78 5.18 -10.50
N ALA A 118 2.99 5.51 -10.92
CA ALA A 118 3.26 6.72 -11.71
C ALA A 118 2.47 6.78 -13.03
N PHE A 119 2.14 5.63 -13.61
CA PHE A 119 1.32 5.55 -14.82
C PHE A 119 -0.19 5.71 -14.53
N ILE A 120 -0.71 5.03 -13.48
CA ILE A 120 -2.16 5.00 -13.19
C ILE A 120 -2.58 6.18 -12.32
N PHE A 121 -1.71 6.61 -11.39
CA PHE A 121 -1.92 7.68 -10.41
C PHE A 121 -0.80 8.72 -10.48
N PRO A 122 -0.62 9.38 -11.62
CA PRO A 122 0.53 10.26 -11.88
C PRO A 122 0.56 11.52 -11.00
N TYR A 123 -0.50 11.78 -10.24
CA TYR A 123 -0.60 12.86 -9.25
C TYR A 123 -0.11 12.49 -7.83
N ASP A 124 0.30 11.23 -7.60
CA ASP A 124 0.83 10.78 -6.31
C ASP A 124 2.28 11.27 -6.10
N SER A 125 2.41 12.53 -5.68
CA SER A 125 3.71 13.19 -5.50
C SER A 125 4.65 12.46 -4.55
N GLU A 126 4.11 11.79 -3.53
CA GLU A 126 4.91 11.04 -2.54
C GLU A 126 5.60 9.85 -3.20
N ILE A 127 4.86 9.08 -3.99
CA ILE A 127 5.43 7.94 -4.72
C ILE A 127 6.36 8.43 -5.84
N ILE A 128 6.00 9.49 -6.55
CA ILE A 128 6.86 10.07 -7.60
C ILE A 128 8.21 10.51 -7.03
N ALA A 129 8.22 11.26 -5.93
CA ALA A 129 9.45 11.67 -5.25
C ALA A 129 10.25 10.47 -4.76
N SER A 130 9.60 9.52 -4.08
CA SER A 130 10.23 8.30 -3.58
C SER A 130 10.82 7.43 -4.70
N LEU A 131 10.13 7.33 -5.84
CA LEU A 131 10.62 6.59 -7.01
C LEU A 131 11.82 7.29 -7.66
N ALA A 132 11.82 8.63 -7.70
CA ALA A 132 12.98 9.39 -8.19
C ALA A 132 14.19 9.20 -7.25
N VAL A 133 14.00 9.25 -5.92
CA VAL A 133 15.04 8.90 -4.93
C VAL A 133 15.59 7.50 -5.19
N HIS A 134 14.70 6.51 -5.38
CA HIS A 134 15.10 5.14 -5.66
C HIS A 134 15.98 5.05 -6.92
N TYR A 135 15.55 5.67 -8.02
CA TYR A 135 16.33 5.65 -9.27
C TYR A 135 17.68 6.35 -9.16
N ASN A 136 17.73 7.49 -8.49
CA ASN A 136 19.00 8.18 -8.20
C ASN A 136 19.93 7.28 -7.36
N GLY A 137 19.38 6.60 -6.36
CA GLY A 137 20.13 5.70 -5.48
C GLY A 137 20.68 4.44 -6.17
N VAL A 138 20.00 3.93 -7.21
CA VAL A 138 20.47 2.78 -8.00
C VAL A 138 21.18 3.18 -9.30
N SER A 139 21.70 4.42 -9.37
CA SER A 139 22.46 4.97 -10.48
C SER A 139 21.72 4.95 -11.83
N LYS A 140 20.42 5.26 -11.80
CA LYS A 140 19.55 5.43 -12.99
C LYS A 140 18.96 6.85 -13.04
N PRO A 141 19.78 7.92 -13.03
CA PRO A 141 19.30 9.29 -12.93
C PRO A 141 18.45 9.73 -14.15
N ASP A 142 18.62 9.11 -15.30
CA ASP A 142 17.77 9.30 -16.49
C ASP A 142 16.29 8.93 -16.22
N ARG A 143 16.06 7.85 -15.48
CA ARG A 143 14.71 7.46 -15.06
C ARG A 143 14.13 8.36 -13.97
N ALA A 144 14.98 8.79 -13.03
CA ALA A 144 14.59 9.76 -12.01
C ALA A 144 14.18 11.09 -12.65
N GLU A 145 14.97 11.60 -13.58
CA GLU A 145 14.64 12.80 -14.37
C GLU A 145 13.29 12.66 -15.06
N LYS A 146 13.10 11.56 -15.80
CA LYS A 146 11.88 11.33 -16.56
C LYS A 146 10.62 11.36 -15.69
N VAL A 147 10.63 10.65 -14.57
CA VAL A 147 9.45 10.55 -13.71
C VAL A 147 9.16 11.88 -13.00
N ALA A 148 10.19 12.57 -12.50
CA ALA A 148 10.06 13.86 -11.84
C ALA A 148 9.61 14.97 -12.81
N LYS A 149 10.25 15.07 -13.98
CA LYS A 149 9.92 16.06 -15.01
C LYS A 149 8.48 15.90 -15.51
N ASN A 150 8.01 14.67 -15.69
CA ASN A 150 6.63 14.40 -16.09
C ASN A 150 5.64 14.94 -15.05
N TYR A 151 5.89 14.68 -13.76
CA TYR A 151 5.04 15.21 -12.69
C TYR A 151 5.05 16.74 -12.64
N ILE A 152 6.23 17.37 -12.64
CA ILE A 152 6.39 18.82 -12.56
C ILE A 152 5.69 19.54 -13.72
N SER A 153 5.75 18.98 -14.92
CA SER A 153 5.18 19.59 -16.12
C SER A 153 3.66 19.49 -16.20
N GLN A 154 3.04 18.50 -15.56
CA GLN A 154 1.62 18.20 -15.72
C GLN A 154 0.78 18.45 -14.47
N TYR A 155 1.37 18.41 -13.29
CA TYR A 155 0.60 18.41 -12.04
C TYR A 155 0.98 19.54 -11.09
N ASP A 156 2.22 19.57 -10.59
CA ASP A 156 2.64 20.57 -9.61
C ASP A 156 4.12 20.94 -9.78
N SER A 157 4.34 22.09 -10.43
CA SER A 157 5.67 22.66 -10.67
C SER A 157 6.33 23.23 -9.41
N THR A 158 5.59 23.30 -8.30
CA THR A 158 6.08 23.88 -7.02
C THR A 158 6.43 22.83 -5.98
N ASN A 159 6.15 21.56 -6.25
CA ASN A 159 6.41 20.47 -5.30
C ASN A 159 7.89 20.36 -4.96
N LEU A 160 8.23 20.73 -3.73
CA LEU A 160 9.61 20.83 -3.25
C LEU A 160 10.37 19.50 -3.34
N TYR A 161 9.74 18.41 -2.94
CA TYR A 161 10.37 17.08 -2.90
C TYR A 161 10.68 16.56 -4.29
N VAL A 162 9.72 16.68 -5.22
CA VAL A 162 9.91 16.23 -6.61
C VAL A 162 10.94 17.11 -7.31
N ASN A 163 10.89 18.45 -7.13
CA ASN A 163 11.87 19.37 -7.72
C ASN A 163 13.29 19.10 -7.22
N LYS A 164 13.47 18.78 -5.94
CA LYS A 164 14.77 18.41 -5.38
C LYS A 164 15.34 17.18 -6.06
N GLU A 165 14.54 16.13 -6.21
CA GLU A 165 15.00 14.89 -6.85
C GLU A 165 15.24 15.07 -8.36
N TYR A 166 14.46 15.94 -9.00
CA TYR A 166 14.70 16.36 -10.39
C TYR A 166 16.05 17.07 -10.55
N ALA A 167 16.32 18.08 -9.72
CA ALA A 167 17.60 18.79 -9.74
C ALA A 167 18.77 17.84 -9.48
N TYR A 168 18.61 16.90 -8.53
CA TYR A 168 19.65 15.92 -8.23
C TYR A 168 19.87 14.93 -9.38
N SER A 169 18.82 14.51 -10.08
CA SER A 169 18.96 13.64 -11.25
C SER A 169 19.72 14.31 -12.41
N LEU A 170 19.50 15.60 -12.62
CA LEU A 170 20.25 16.40 -13.60
C LEU A 170 21.72 16.55 -13.19
N PHE A 171 21.99 16.83 -11.93
CA PHE A 171 23.35 16.89 -11.38
C PHE A 171 24.11 15.58 -11.59
N MET A 172 23.48 14.44 -11.31
CA MET A 172 24.07 13.11 -11.52
C MET A 172 24.39 12.79 -12.98
N GLN A 173 23.73 13.48 -13.91
CA GLN A 173 23.95 13.37 -15.36
C GLN A 173 24.91 14.44 -15.90
N PHE A 174 25.56 15.22 -15.02
CA PHE A 174 26.44 16.34 -15.38
C PHE A 174 25.75 17.48 -16.15
N LYS A 175 24.42 17.58 -16.09
CA LYS A 175 23.61 18.66 -16.69
C LYS A 175 23.56 19.87 -15.75
N TYR A 176 24.74 20.43 -15.46
CA TYR A 176 24.88 21.48 -14.44
C TYR A 176 24.13 22.76 -14.77
N ASP A 177 24.09 23.15 -16.04
CA ASP A 177 23.40 24.37 -16.49
C ASP A 177 21.87 24.32 -16.23
N GLU A 178 21.32 23.10 -16.20
CA GLU A 178 19.90 22.89 -15.88
C GLU A 178 19.69 22.70 -14.38
N ALA A 179 20.63 22.04 -13.68
CA ALA A 179 20.50 21.73 -12.26
C ALA A 179 20.68 22.94 -11.35
N ILE A 180 21.66 23.82 -11.63
CA ILE A 180 22.00 24.98 -10.79
C ILE A 180 20.79 25.91 -10.57
N PRO A 181 20.08 26.38 -11.60
CA PRO A 181 18.91 27.26 -11.42
C PRO A 181 17.78 26.62 -10.59
N LEU A 182 17.64 25.29 -10.67
CA LEU A 182 16.64 24.59 -9.84
C LEU A 182 17.06 24.57 -8.36
N TYR A 183 18.34 24.33 -8.05
CA TYR A 183 18.83 24.42 -6.69
C TYR A 183 18.73 25.83 -6.11
N GLU A 184 19.08 26.84 -6.89
CA GLU A 184 18.93 28.25 -6.46
C GLU A 184 17.47 28.58 -6.11
N LYS A 185 16.52 28.14 -6.96
CA LYS A 185 15.10 28.29 -6.69
C LYS A 185 14.66 27.56 -5.42
N LEU A 186 15.18 26.34 -5.16
CA LEU A 186 14.87 25.54 -3.98
C LEU A 186 15.40 26.16 -2.68
N ILE A 187 16.53 26.85 -2.74
CA ILE A 187 17.15 27.54 -1.59
C ILE A 187 16.41 28.85 -1.26
N ALA A 188 15.77 29.49 -2.25
CA ALA A 188 15.05 30.75 -2.08
C ALA A 188 13.61 30.56 -1.55
N GLN A 189 13.12 29.34 -1.39
CA GLN A 189 11.80 29.00 -0.82
C GLN A 189 11.89 28.74 0.68
#